data_391b7024666c60a3557ebde251e21d61
#
_entry.id   391b7024666c60a3557ebde251e21d61
#
_cell.length_a   1.000
_cell.length_b   1.000
_cell.length_c   1.000
_cell.angle_alpha   90.00
_cell.angle_beta   90.00
_cell.angle_gamma   90.00
#
_symmetry.space_group_name_H-M   'P 1'
#
loop_
_entity.id
_entity.type
_entity.pdbx_description
1 polymer ?
#
loop_
_entity_poly.entity_id
_entity_poly.type
_entity_poly.pdbx_seq_one_letter_code
_entity_poly.pdbx_strand_id
1 'polypeptide(L)'
;YLVDEVNKLGMKFGIWFEPEMISPDSDLYRAHPDWAIAIPGRPGTESRQQFVLDLSRPEVVDCIYEQVASVLRSANIEYVKWDMNRQLTDIGSYGLPADRQGELYHRYVLAVYQMQDRLTKEFPYLLLENCSGGGARFDPGMLYFSPQIWCSDDTDAVERLEIQEGTALIYPLSTMGAHVSDCPNHALGRETPFETRGIVALAGTFGYELDVTKIPQEDRDMIPAQVA
;
A
#
# COMPACT_ATOMS: atom_id res chain seq x y z
N TYR A 1 -15.00 6.60 16.78
CA TYR A 1 -15.66 5.44 17.42
C TYR A 1 -14.91 4.13 17.13
N LEU A 2 -14.78 3.66 15.84
CA LEU A 2 -14.13 2.38 15.55
C LEU A 2 -12.68 2.32 16.08
N VAL A 3 -11.88 3.36 15.81
CA VAL A 3 -10.50 3.46 16.33
C VAL A 3 -10.46 3.34 17.85
N ASP A 4 -11.37 4.04 18.55
CA ASP A 4 -11.43 4.03 20.01
C ASP A 4 -11.77 2.63 20.55
N GLU A 5 -12.69 1.90 19.89
CA GLU A 5 -13.04 0.54 20.33
C GLU A 5 -11.88 -0.44 20.12
N VAL A 6 -11.16 -0.33 19.01
CA VAL A 6 -9.94 -1.13 18.77
C VAL A 6 -8.87 -0.82 19.81
N ASN A 7 -8.63 0.48 20.10
CA ASN A 7 -7.64 0.88 21.09
C ASN A 7 -8.01 0.42 22.51
N LYS A 8 -9.30 0.37 22.88
CA LYS A 8 -9.77 -0.19 24.18
C LYS A 8 -9.42 -1.66 24.35
N LEU A 9 -9.29 -2.40 23.25
CA LEU A 9 -8.85 -3.79 23.26
C LEU A 9 -7.32 -3.94 23.40
N GLY A 10 -6.58 -2.82 23.51
CA GLY A 10 -5.12 -2.81 23.58
C GLY A 10 -4.45 -2.97 22.21
N MET A 11 -5.21 -2.89 21.13
CA MET A 11 -4.70 -3.00 19.75
C MET A 11 -4.46 -1.62 19.15
N LYS A 12 -3.49 -1.54 18.24
CA LYS A 12 -3.26 -0.39 17.39
C LYS A 12 -4.21 -0.44 16.20
N PHE A 13 -4.58 0.74 15.69
CA PHE A 13 -5.43 0.85 14.51
C PHE A 13 -4.61 1.26 13.28
N GLY A 14 -4.85 0.57 12.16
CA GLY A 14 -4.27 0.88 10.86
C GLY A 14 -5.32 1.25 9.83
N ILE A 15 -4.90 2.02 8.80
CA ILE A 15 -5.75 2.41 7.69
C ILE A 15 -5.01 2.23 6.36
N TRP A 16 -5.76 1.87 5.32
CA TRP A 16 -5.26 1.79 3.94
C TRP A 16 -5.58 3.08 3.20
N PHE A 17 -4.59 3.58 2.46
CA PHE A 17 -4.73 4.68 1.52
C PHE A 17 -4.18 4.32 0.15
N GLU A 18 -4.81 4.83 -0.92
CA GLU A 18 -4.30 4.84 -2.29
C GLU A 18 -4.22 6.30 -2.78
N PRO A 19 -3.30 7.11 -2.22
CA PRO A 19 -3.36 8.57 -2.35
C PRO A 19 -2.76 9.11 -3.64
N GLU A 20 -2.14 8.27 -4.45
CA GLU A 20 -1.53 8.64 -5.72
C GLU A 20 -2.51 8.56 -6.90
N MET A 21 -3.75 8.14 -6.63
CA MET A 21 -4.78 7.92 -7.64
C MET A 21 -5.92 8.95 -7.49
N ILE A 22 -6.62 9.20 -8.60
CA ILE A 22 -7.78 10.09 -8.64
C ILE A 22 -8.89 9.49 -9.51
N SER A 23 -10.11 9.41 -8.97
CA SER A 23 -11.27 8.99 -9.74
C SER A 23 -11.77 10.12 -10.62
N PRO A 24 -12.11 9.87 -11.91
CA PRO A 24 -12.74 10.86 -12.77
C PRO A 24 -14.10 11.35 -12.23
N ASP A 25 -14.77 10.54 -11.40
CA ASP A 25 -16.01 10.90 -10.72
C ASP A 25 -15.77 11.42 -9.29
N SER A 26 -14.69 12.13 -9.05
CA SER A 26 -14.41 12.81 -7.79
C SER A 26 -14.55 14.33 -7.92
N ASP A 27 -14.86 15.01 -6.81
CA ASP A 27 -14.89 16.48 -6.78
C ASP A 27 -13.51 17.08 -7.08
N LEU A 28 -12.45 16.40 -6.63
CA LEU A 28 -11.08 16.82 -6.92
C LEU A 28 -10.78 16.81 -8.42
N TYR A 29 -11.15 15.74 -9.13
CA TYR A 29 -10.93 15.67 -10.58
C TYR A 29 -11.80 16.68 -11.33
N ARG A 30 -13.05 16.87 -10.92
CA ARG A 30 -13.93 17.88 -11.53
C ARG A 30 -13.39 19.30 -11.37
N ALA A 31 -12.75 19.58 -10.23
CA ALA A 31 -12.12 20.88 -9.98
C ALA A 31 -10.77 21.04 -10.69
N HIS A 32 -10.01 19.98 -10.80
CA HIS A 32 -8.63 19.99 -11.30
C HIS A 32 -8.35 18.80 -12.24
N PRO A 33 -8.98 18.72 -13.41
CA PRO A 33 -8.73 17.63 -14.36
C PRO A 33 -7.28 17.62 -14.89
N ASP A 34 -6.60 18.77 -14.85
CA ASP A 34 -5.19 18.95 -15.23
C ASP A 34 -4.20 18.44 -14.16
N TRP A 35 -4.69 17.95 -13.02
CA TRP A 35 -3.86 17.33 -11.99
C TRP A 35 -3.60 15.84 -12.24
N ALA A 36 -4.30 15.23 -13.17
CA ALA A 36 -3.99 13.88 -13.61
C ALA A 36 -2.81 13.87 -14.60
N ILE A 37 -1.95 12.86 -14.50
CA ILE A 37 -0.92 12.59 -15.52
C ILE A 37 -1.61 12.30 -16.85
N ALA A 38 -1.30 13.09 -17.88
CA ALA A 38 -1.80 12.89 -19.23
C ALA A 38 -0.89 13.62 -20.23
N ILE A 39 -0.82 13.09 -21.44
CA ILE A 39 -0.17 13.79 -22.54
C ILE A 39 -1.14 14.87 -23.03
N PRO A 40 -0.75 16.17 -23.00
CA PRO A 40 -1.63 17.24 -23.44
C PRO A 40 -2.21 16.99 -24.83
N GLY A 41 -3.54 17.09 -24.96
CA GLY A 41 -4.26 16.84 -26.19
C GLY A 41 -4.58 15.37 -26.51
N ARG A 42 -4.28 14.44 -25.59
CA ARG A 42 -4.67 13.02 -25.69
C ARG A 42 -5.57 12.64 -24.52
N PRO A 43 -6.53 11.71 -24.72
CA PRO A 43 -7.27 11.15 -23.60
C PRO A 43 -6.30 10.38 -22.70
N GLY A 44 -6.46 10.51 -21.38
CA GLY A 44 -5.70 9.70 -20.40
C GLY A 44 -6.14 8.24 -20.42
N THR A 45 -5.24 7.35 -20.02
CA THR A 45 -5.57 5.93 -19.83
C THR A 45 -6.13 5.71 -18.43
N GLU A 46 -7.38 5.28 -18.35
CA GLU A 46 -8.05 4.91 -17.12
C GLU A 46 -7.76 3.44 -16.77
N SER A 47 -7.51 3.16 -15.51
CA SER A 47 -7.43 1.80 -14.97
C SER A 47 -8.11 1.76 -13.62
N ARG A 48 -8.91 0.72 -13.33
CA ARG A 48 -9.70 0.60 -12.09
C ARG A 48 -10.59 1.84 -11.84
N GLN A 49 -11.08 2.48 -12.91
CA GLN A 49 -11.84 3.74 -12.85
C GLN A 49 -11.07 4.89 -12.19
N GLN A 50 -9.75 4.93 -12.39
CA GLN A 50 -8.87 5.93 -11.81
C GLN A 50 -7.79 6.37 -12.82
N PHE A 51 -7.35 7.63 -12.65
CA PHE A 51 -6.12 8.17 -13.22
C PHE A 51 -5.04 8.28 -12.14
N VAL A 52 -3.81 8.58 -12.53
CA VAL A 52 -2.71 8.89 -11.62
C VAL A 52 -2.60 10.39 -11.44
N LEU A 53 -2.42 10.84 -10.22
CA LEU A 53 -2.15 12.24 -9.90
C LEU A 53 -0.75 12.65 -10.36
N ASP A 54 -0.63 13.87 -10.85
CA ASP A 54 0.66 14.46 -11.25
C ASP A 54 1.41 15.01 -10.02
N LEU A 55 2.10 14.11 -9.33
CA LEU A 55 2.91 14.48 -8.16
C LEU A 55 4.18 15.26 -8.52
N SER A 56 4.47 15.51 -9.80
CA SER A 56 5.53 16.47 -10.17
C SER A 56 5.18 17.92 -9.81
N ARG A 57 3.92 18.18 -9.43
CA ARG A 57 3.36 19.48 -9.08
C ARG A 57 3.26 19.65 -7.57
N PRO A 58 3.97 20.61 -6.96
CA PRO A 58 3.94 20.82 -5.51
C PRO A 58 2.56 21.04 -4.92
N GLU A 59 1.67 21.75 -5.63
CA GLU A 59 0.31 22.01 -5.19
C GLU A 59 -0.55 20.74 -5.09
N VAL A 60 -0.30 19.74 -5.96
CA VAL A 60 -0.95 18.44 -5.89
C VAL A 60 -0.45 17.67 -4.69
N VAL A 61 0.87 17.64 -4.50
CA VAL A 61 1.52 17.00 -3.34
C VAL A 61 0.98 17.56 -2.03
N ASP A 62 0.91 18.89 -1.91
CA ASP A 62 0.44 19.54 -0.70
C ASP A 62 -1.05 19.27 -0.42
N CYS A 63 -1.88 19.28 -1.46
CA CYS A 63 -3.30 18.96 -1.34
C CYS A 63 -3.53 17.53 -0.85
N ILE A 64 -2.86 16.56 -1.46
CA ILE A 64 -2.99 15.14 -1.09
C ILE A 64 -2.40 14.86 0.28
N TYR A 65 -1.22 15.43 0.57
CA TYR A 65 -0.63 15.32 1.89
C TYR A 65 -1.60 15.78 2.99
N GLU A 66 -2.22 16.95 2.82
CA GLU A 66 -3.12 17.50 3.84
C GLU A 66 -4.39 16.66 4.00
N GLN A 67 -4.91 16.07 2.94
CA GLN A 67 -6.04 15.14 3.02
C GLN A 67 -5.69 13.90 3.86
N VAL A 68 -4.54 13.27 3.60
CA VAL A 68 -4.06 12.12 4.38
C VAL A 68 -3.78 12.51 5.82
N ALA A 69 -3.02 13.59 6.04
CA ALA A 69 -2.65 14.05 7.37
C ALA A 69 -3.87 14.47 8.20
N SER A 70 -4.90 15.07 7.59
CA SER A 70 -6.14 15.40 8.30
C SER A 70 -6.86 14.18 8.85
N VAL A 71 -6.87 13.07 8.12
CA VAL A 71 -7.42 11.81 8.63
C VAL A 71 -6.59 11.28 9.78
N LEU A 72 -5.26 11.27 9.66
CA LEU A 72 -4.36 10.80 10.72
C LEU A 72 -4.46 11.65 12.00
N ARG A 73 -4.66 12.98 11.87
CA ARG A 73 -4.88 13.87 13.03
C ARG A 73 -6.24 13.64 13.70
N SER A 74 -7.21 13.08 13.00
CA SER A 74 -8.60 12.95 13.49
C SER A 74 -8.79 11.83 14.50
N ALA A 75 -7.85 10.86 14.59
CA ALA A 75 -7.95 9.70 15.46
C ALA A 75 -6.56 9.10 15.74
N ASN A 76 -6.47 8.20 16.74
CA ASN A 76 -5.23 7.49 17.06
C ASN A 76 -4.96 6.36 16.05
N ILE A 77 -4.42 6.71 14.89
CA ILE A 77 -4.04 5.81 13.82
C ILE A 77 -2.52 5.66 13.84
N GLU A 78 -2.03 4.42 14.01
CA GLU A 78 -0.61 4.15 14.20
C GLU A 78 0.01 3.34 13.06
N TYR A 79 -0.79 2.94 12.06
CA TYR A 79 -0.33 2.19 10.90
C TYR A 79 -1.01 2.69 9.63
N VAL A 80 -0.25 2.81 8.55
CA VAL A 80 -0.76 3.15 7.22
C VAL A 80 -0.21 2.16 6.21
N LYS A 81 -1.11 1.51 5.47
CA LYS A 81 -0.77 0.84 4.23
C LYS A 81 -0.95 1.82 3.08
N TRP A 82 0.18 2.22 2.48
CA TRP A 82 0.25 3.14 1.35
C TRP A 82 0.33 2.36 0.05
N ASP A 83 -0.70 2.44 -0.75
CA ASP A 83 -0.83 1.63 -1.96
C ASP A 83 -0.84 2.47 -3.25
N MET A 84 -0.41 1.83 -4.36
CA MET A 84 -0.44 2.38 -5.71
C MET A 84 -0.62 1.23 -6.72
N ASN A 85 -1.85 0.99 -7.16
CA ASN A 85 -2.24 -0.22 -7.89
C ASN A 85 -2.25 -0.06 -9.42
N ARG A 86 -1.36 0.76 -9.97
CA ARG A 86 -1.14 0.82 -11.42
C ARG A 86 0.22 1.41 -11.78
N GLN A 87 0.63 1.15 -13.01
CA GLN A 87 1.82 1.76 -13.60
C GLN A 87 1.52 3.20 -14.04
N LEU A 88 2.56 4.03 -14.10
CA LEU A 88 2.50 5.34 -14.74
C LEU A 88 2.45 5.16 -16.25
N THR A 89 1.36 5.58 -16.87
CA THR A 89 1.14 5.61 -18.32
C THR A 89 0.89 7.03 -18.77
N ASP A 90 0.85 7.27 -20.08
CA ASP A 90 0.55 8.59 -20.68
C ASP A 90 1.42 9.70 -20.09
N ILE A 91 2.74 9.47 -20.07
CA ILE A 91 3.70 10.32 -19.37
C ILE A 91 3.72 11.73 -19.96
N GLY A 92 3.03 12.60 -19.26
CA GLY A 92 2.94 14.00 -19.55
C GLY A 92 2.32 14.77 -18.40
N SER A 93 2.75 15.99 -18.20
CA SER A 93 2.28 16.90 -17.16
C SER A 93 1.82 18.21 -17.76
N TYR A 94 0.64 18.66 -17.38
CA TYR A 94 0.17 20.01 -17.69
C TYR A 94 0.95 21.10 -16.93
N GLY A 95 1.65 20.72 -15.85
CA GLY A 95 2.46 21.62 -15.02
C GLY A 95 3.91 21.76 -15.47
N LEU A 96 4.41 20.88 -16.36
CA LEU A 96 5.78 20.95 -16.84
C LEU A 96 5.88 21.54 -18.26
N PRO A 97 6.87 22.41 -18.54
CA PRO A 97 7.11 22.89 -19.90
C PRO A 97 7.57 21.76 -20.82
N ALA A 98 7.44 21.96 -22.13
CA ALA A 98 7.67 20.91 -23.13
C ALA A 98 9.10 20.31 -23.10
N ASP A 99 10.10 21.11 -22.78
CA ASP A 99 11.51 20.71 -22.68
C ASP A 99 11.85 19.96 -21.36
N ARG A 100 10.90 19.92 -20.40
CA ARG A 100 11.09 19.27 -19.10
C ARG A 100 10.14 18.08 -18.86
N GLN A 101 9.35 17.69 -19.82
CA GLN A 101 8.42 16.56 -19.69
C GLN A 101 9.14 15.25 -19.29
N GLY A 102 10.39 15.04 -19.75
CA GLY A 102 11.21 13.89 -19.39
C GLY A 102 11.60 13.81 -17.91
N GLU A 103 11.38 14.86 -17.12
CA GLU A 103 11.66 14.87 -15.67
C GLU A 103 10.50 14.26 -14.85
N LEU A 104 9.33 14.01 -15.46
CA LEU A 104 8.11 13.64 -14.75
C LEU A 104 8.32 12.44 -13.81
N TYR A 105 8.86 11.33 -14.30
CA TYR A 105 9.09 10.14 -13.50
C TYR A 105 9.97 10.40 -12.28
N HIS A 106 11.07 11.11 -12.49
CA HIS A 106 11.99 11.42 -11.40
C HIS A 106 11.35 12.32 -10.34
N ARG A 107 10.65 13.37 -10.79
CA ARG A 107 9.92 14.27 -9.90
C ARG A 107 8.82 13.56 -9.12
N TYR A 108 8.10 12.67 -9.79
CA TYR A 108 7.06 11.87 -9.18
C TYR A 108 7.59 11.03 -7.99
N VAL A 109 8.67 10.28 -8.22
CA VAL A 109 9.29 9.45 -7.17
C VAL A 109 9.78 10.30 -6.01
N LEU A 110 10.45 11.43 -6.28
CA LEU A 110 10.90 12.35 -5.24
C LEU A 110 9.73 12.93 -4.44
N ALA A 111 8.59 13.18 -5.07
CA ALA A 111 7.39 13.67 -4.40
C ALA A 111 6.76 12.62 -3.49
N VAL A 112 6.72 11.34 -3.91
CA VAL A 112 6.29 10.23 -3.04
C VAL A 112 7.19 10.15 -1.80
N TYR A 113 8.51 10.18 -1.97
CA TYR A 113 9.45 10.20 -0.85
C TYR A 113 9.23 11.41 0.06
N GLN A 114 9.01 12.59 -0.51
CA GLN A 114 8.73 13.81 0.27
C GLN A 114 7.46 13.68 1.10
N MET A 115 6.38 13.11 0.55
CA MET A 115 5.14 12.90 1.31
C MET A 115 5.35 11.93 2.46
N GLN A 116 6.04 10.81 2.22
CA GLN A 116 6.32 9.81 3.26
C GLN A 116 7.26 10.37 4.34
N ASP A 117 8.28 11.15 3.95
CA ASP A 117 9.17 11.86 4.89
C ASP A 117 8.40 12.86 5.77
N ARG A 118 7.47 13.62 5.16
CA ARG A 118 6.60 14.54 5.91
C ARG A 118 5.71 13.79 6.90
N LEU A 119 5.11 12.68 6.49
CA LEU A 119 4.24 11.87 7.35
C LEU A 119 5.01 11.30 8.54
N THR A 120 6.19 10.72 8.32
CA THR A 120 7.00 10.13 9.38
C THR A 120 7.58 11.18 10.34
N LYS A 121 7.76 12.41 9.89
CA LYS A 121 8.16 13.54 10.74
C LYS A 121 7.00 14.12 11.56
N GLU A 122 5.83 14.26 10.96
CA GLU A 122 4.65 14.76 11.67
C GLU A 122 4.07 13.71 12.62
N PHE A 123 4.11 12.44 12.23
CA PHE A 123 3.60 11.30 13.01
C PHE A 123 4.72 10.30 13.29
N PRO A 124 5.65 10.59 14.21
CA PRO A 124 6.85 9.76 14.43
C PRO A 124 6.57 8.36 14.99
N TYR A 125 5.36 8.10 15.44
CA TYR A 125 4.89 6.79 15.89
C TYR A 125 4.25 5.96 14.77
N LEU A 126 4.04 6.56 13.59
CA LEU A 126 3.37 5.92 12.47
C LEU A 126 4.27 4.88 11.81
N LEU A 127 3.75 3.68 11.63
CA LEU A 127 4.38 2.65 10.81
C LEU A 127 3.79 2.71 9.40
N LEU A 128 4.65 2.85 8.41
CA LEU A 128 4.27 2.79 7.00
C LEU A 128 4.56 1.40 6.44
N GLU A 129 3.59 0.83 5.74
CA GLU A 129 3.76 -0.29 4.83
C GLU A 129 3.48 0.20 3.42
N ASN A 130 4.39 -0.05 2.48
CA ASN A 130 4.13 0.22 1.07
C ASN A 130 3.57 -1.02 0.36
N CYS A 131 2.68 -0.74 -0.60
CA CYS A 131 2.17 -1.70 -1.57
C CYS A 131 2.09 -1.02 -2.95
N SER A 132 2.24 -1.78 -4.01
CA SER A 132 2.07 -1.28 -5.37
C SER A 132 1.64 -2.45 -6.27
N GLY A 133 0.38 -2.91 -6.06
CA GLY A 133 -0.07 -4.17 -6.64
C GLY A 133 0.88 -5.29 -6.21
N GLY A 134 1.12 -5.43 -4.90
CA GLY A 134 2.22 -6.19 -4.33
C GLY A 134 3.55 -5.45 -4.31
N GLY A 135 4.63 -6.09 -4.70
CA GLY A 135 6.01 -5.64 -4.55
C GLY A 135 6.59 -4.82 -5.71
N ALA A 136 5.78 -4.20 -6.57
CA ALA A 136 6.31 -3.49 -7.74
C ALA A 136 7.26 -2.33 -7.40
N ARG A 137 7.20 -1.80 -6.18
CA ARG A 137 8.13 -0.79 -5.64
C ARG A 137 8.89 -1.29 -4.41
N PHE A 138 9.18 -2.58 -4.35
CA PHE A 138 10.02 -3.13 -3.29
C PHE A 138 11.48 -2.78 -3.58
N ASP A 139 11.93 -1.64 -3.09
CA ASP A 139 13.26 -1.10 -3.34
C ASP A 139 13.83 -0.38 -2.10
N PRO A 140 15.16 -0.16 -2.03
CA PRO A 140 15.80 0.48 -0.88
C PRO A 140 15.33 1.92 -0.61
N GLY A 141 14.88 2.65 -1.65
CA GLY A 141 14.38 4.01 -1.49
C GLY A 141 13.04 4.02 -0.74
N MET A 142 12.13 3.13 -1.09
CA MET A 142 10.86 2.97 -0.36
C MET A 142 11.09 2.45 1.05
N LEU A 143 12.02 1.50 1.24
CA LEU A 143 12.36 0.95 2.56
C LEU A 143 12.95 1.98 3.51
N TYR A 144 13.53 3.07 3.01
CA TYR A 144 14.02 4.16 3.86
C TYR A 144 12.89 4.83 4.66
N PHE A 145 11.69 4.94 4.07
CA PHE A 145 10.52 5.57 4.70
C PHE A 145 9.56 4.55 5.30
N SER A 146 9.52 3.35 4.74
CA SER A 146 8.57 2.29 5.10
C SER A 146 9.32 1.03 5.46
N PRO A 147 9.39 0.67 6.75
CA PRO A 147 10.16 -0.49 7.21
C PRO A 147 9.58 -1.83 6.72
N GLN A 148 8.39 -1.82 6.14
CA GLN A 148 7.70 -3.00 5.63
C GLN A 148 7.10 -2.71 4.26
N ILE A 149 7.20 -3.68 3.35
CA ILE A 149 6.57 -3.67 2.03
C ILE A 149 5.81 -4.98 1.82
N TRP A 150 4.61 -4.88 1.24
CA TRP A 150 3.84 -6.03 0.78
C TRP A 150 4.50 -6.60 -0.48
N CYS A 151 5.03 -7.82 -0.43
CA CYS A 151 5.86 -8.34 -1.51
C CYS A 151 5.06 -8.90 -2.69
N SER A 152 3.81 -9.34 -2.46
CA SER A 152 2.94 -9.85 -3.53
C SER A 152 1.48 -9.93 -3.08
N ASP A 153 0.56 -9.61 -3.98
CA ASP A 153 -0.87 -9.84 -3.80
C ASP A 153 -1.26 -11.32 -3.99
N ASP A 154 -0.34 -12.15 -4.48
CA ASP A 154 -0.51 -13.59 -4.42
C ASP A 154 -0.26 -14.07 -2.99
N THR A 155 -1.34 -14.43 -2.31
CA THR A 155 -1.35 -14.87 -0.92
C THR A 155 -1.44 -16.38 -0.78
N ASP A 156 -1.36 -17.13 -1.89
CA ASP A 156 -1.29 -18.58 -1.83
C ASP A 156 -0.01 -19.03 -1.11
N ALA A 157 -0.15 -19.85 -0.07
CA ALA A 157 0.99 -20.21 0.78
C ALA A 157 2.08 -20.99 0.03
N VAL A 158 1.73 -21.77 -1.01
CA VAL A 158 2.71 -22.52 -1.80
C VAL A 158 3.49 -21.57 -2.72
N GLU A 159 2.79 -20.69 -3.43
CA GLU A 159 3.44 -19.66 -4.26
C GLU A 159 4.31 -18.70 -3.41
N ARG A 160 3.87 -18.39 -2.19
CA ARG A 160 4.62 -17.55 -1.25
C ARG A 160 5.97 -18.13 -0.85
N LEU A 161 6.18 -19.45 -0.92
CA LEU A 161 7.50 -20.03 -0.67
C LEU A 161 8.54 -19.47 -1.64
N GLU A 162 8.24 -19.44 -2.94
CA GLU A 162 9.16 -18.91 -3.95
C GLU A 162 9.23 -17.38 -3.90
N ILE A 163 8.11 -16.69 -3.71
CA ILE A 163 8.04 -15.24 -3.64
C ILE A 163 8.84 -14.69 -2.46
N GLN A 164 8.67 -15.28 -1.27
CA GLN A 164 9.36 -14.87 -0.05
C GLN A 164 10.84 -15.24 -0.08
N GLU A 165 11.19 -16.41 -0.57
CA GLU A 165 12.59 -16.81 -0.77
C GLU A 165 13.30 -15.87 -1.75
N GLY A 166 12.70 -15.62 -2.92
CA GLY A 166 13.26 -14.72 -3.93
C GLY A 166 13.47 -13.30 -3.39
N THR A 167 12.53 -12.78 -2.61
CA THR A 167 12.64 -11.48 -1.96
C THR A 167 13.76 -11.48 -0.90
N ALA A 168 13.87 -12.56 -0.11
CA ALA A 168 14.86 -12.71 0.96
C ALA A 168 16.32 -12.81 0.46
N LEU A 169 16.54 -13.14 -0.81
CA LEU A 169 17.88 -13.11 -1.39
C LEU A 169 18.49 -11.69 -1.42
N ILE A 170 17.65 -10.65 -1.38
CA ILE A 170 18.09 -9.25 -1.49
C ILE A 170 17.70 -8.45 -0.25
N TYR A 171 16.54 -8.70 0.37
CA TYR A 171 15.98 -7.90 1.44
C TYR A 171 15.80 -8.72 2.73
N PRO A 172 15.96 -8.10 3.92
CA PRO A 172 15.71 -8.77 5.19
C PRO A 172 14.24 -9.25 5.31
N LEU A 173 14.05 -10.43 5.91
CA LEU A 173 12.71 -11.00 6.15
C LEU A 173 11.78 -10.05 6.92
N SER A 174 12.33 -9.25 7.84
CA SER A 174 11.59 -8.27 8.63
C SER A 174 10.97 -7.13 7.81
N THR A 175 11.36 -6.99 6.54
CA THR A 175 10.79 -5.97 5.64
C THR A 175 9.63 -6.48 4.81
N MET A 176 9.34 -7.78 4.86
CA MET A 176 8.26 -8.40 4.08
C MET A 176 6.98 -8.58 4.91
N GLY A 177 5.87 -8.07 4.41
CA GLY A 177 4.54 -8.46 4.90
C GLY A 177 4.22 -9.90 4.49
N ALA A 178 3.82 -10.74 5.46
CA ALA A 178 3.42 -12.12 5.22
C ALA A 178 2.18 -12.46 6.04
N HIS A 179 1.11 -12.89 5.35
CA HIS A 179 -0.18 -13.10 6.00
C HIS A 179 -0.75 -14.49 5.73
N VAL A 180 -1.50 -14.99 6.71
CA VAL A 180 -2.39 -16.14 6.55
C VAL A 180 -3.65 -15.63 5.86
N SER A 181 -3.89 -16.05 4.62
CA SER A 181 -5.06 -15.68 3.83
C SER A 181 -6.19 -16.70 3.93
N ASP A 182 -7.35 -16.35 3.35
CA ASP A 182 -8.50 -17.26 3.25
C ASP A 182 -8.19 -18.55 2.49
N CYS A 183 -9.00 -19.56 2.75
CA CYS A 183 -8.96 -20.86 2.09
C CYS A 183 -10.38 -21.27 1.67
N PRO A 184 -10.62 -21.64 0.40
CA PRO A 184 -9.64 -21.71 -0.71
C PRO A 184 -9.02 -20.34 -1.04
N ASN A 185 -7.75 -20.34 -1.53
CA ASN A 185 -7.09 -19.11 -1.94
C ASN A 185 -7.90 -18.38 -3.04
N HIS A 186 -8.11 -17.09 -2.89
CA HIS A 186 -8.98 -16.31 -3.78
C HIS A 186 -8.46 -16.18 -5.22
N ALA A 187 -7.14 -16.25 -5.43
CA ALA A 187 -6.52 -16.13 -6.75
C ALA A 187 -6.42 -17.47 -7.48
N LEU A 188 -6.01 -18.54 -6.77
CA LEU A 188 -5.69 -19.84 -7.36
C LEU A 188 -6.74 -20.91 -7.06
N GLY A 189 -7.62 -20.71 -6.09
CA GLY A 189 -8.57 -21.72 -5.64
C GLY A 189 -7.95 -22.90 -4.90
N ARG A 190 -6.65 -22.82 -4.55
CA ARG A 190 -5.95 -23.89 -3.85
C ARG A 190 -6.39 -23.96 -2.39
N GLU A 191 -6.60 -25.17 -1.91
CA GLU A 191 -6.81 -25.46 -0.49
C GLU A 191 -5.47 -25.84 0.16
N THR A 192 -5.09 -25.11 1.19
CA THR A 192 -3.86 -25.36 1.96
C THR A 192 -4.21 -25.37 3.45
N PRO A 193 -3.73 -26.37 4.23
CA PRO A 193 -3.99 -26.47 5.65
C PRO A 193 -3.61 -25.18 6.41
N PHE A 194 -4.39 -24.82 7.42
CA PHE A 194 -4.18 -23.60 8.23
C PHE A 194 -2.79 -23.56 8.86
N GLU A 195 -2.30 -24.70 9.38
CA GLU A 195 -0.95 -24.83 9.92
C GLU A 195 0.11 -24.46 8.89
N THR A 196 0.01 -24.99 7.67
CA THR A 196 0.96 -24.72 6.59
C THR A 196 0.95 -23.25 6.21
N ARG A 197 -0.24 -22.63 6.08
CA ARG A 197 -0.39 -21.19 5.82
C ARG A 197 0.28 -20.35 6.91
N GLY A 198 0.11 -20.73 8.17
CA GLY A 198 0.76 -20.10 9.32
C GLY A 198 2.29 -20.22 9.27
N ILE A 199 2.83 -21.40 9.04
CA ILE A 199 4.28 -21.63 8.94
C ILE A 199 4.91 -20.76 7.85
N VAL A 200 4.29 -20.67 6.69
CA VAL A 200 4.80 -19.85 5.59
C VAL A 200 4.75 -18.34 5.95
N ALA A 201 3.68 -17.90 6.60
CA ALA A 201 3.53 -16.50 7.02
C ALA A 201 4.55 -16.08 8.10
N LEU A 202 5.04 -17.01 8.93
CA LEU A 202 6.06 -16.74 9.95
C LEU A 202 7.43 -16.35 9.38
N ALA A 203 7.65 -16.54 8.08
CA ALA A 203 8.90 -16.11 7.45
C ALA A 203 9.02 -14.58 7.26
N GLY A 204 7.95 -13.82 7.44
CA GLY A 204 7.94 -12.36 7.32
C GLY A 204 7.27 -11.67 8.52
N THR A 205 6.83 -10.43 8.32
CA THR A 205 5.98 -9.73 9.31
C THR A 205 4.60 -10.36 9.29
N PHE A 206 4.33 -11.16 10.32
CA PHE A 206 3.18 -12.05 10.41
C PHE A 206 1.85 -11.30 10.59
N GLY A 207 0.80 -11.79 9.96
CA GLY A 207 -0.56 -11.31 10.14
C GLY A 207 -1.61 -12.26 9.59
N TYR A 208 -2.89 -11.95 9.85
CA TYR A 208 -4.04 -12.62 9.28
C TYR A 208 -4.76 -11.69 8.31
N GLU A 209 -5.00 -12.16 7.09
CA GLU A 209 -5.76 -11.48 6.04
C GLU A 209 -6.97 -12.33 5.69
N LEU A 210 -7.83 -12.53 6.68
CA LEU A 210 -9.04 -13.36 6.57
C LEU A 210 -10.07 -12.95 7.62
N ASP A 211 -11.31 -13.40 7.44
CA ASP A 211 -12.35 -13.23 8.44
C ASP A 211 -12.27 -14.37 9.47
N VAL A 212 -11.63 -14.09 10.62
CA VAL A 212 -11.44 -15.07 11.71
C VAL A 212 -12.76 -15.62 12.29
N THR A 213 -13.89 -14.98 12.02
CA THR A 213 -15.20 -15.46 12.47
C THR A 213 -15.76 -16.57 11.58
N LYS A 214 -15.24 -16.72 10.37
CA LYS A 214 -15.72 -17.68 9.35
C LYS A 214 -14.87 -18.95 9.25
N ILE A 215 -13.65 -18.95 9.77
CA ILE A 215 -12.81 -20.16 9.76
C ILE A 215 -13.31 -21.22 10.75
N PRO A 216 -13.03 -22.51 10.53
CA PRO A 216 -13.36 -23.61 11.45
C PRO A 216 -12.83 -23.39 12.86
N GLN A 217 -13.52 -23.96 13.86
CA GLN A 217 -13.08 -23.80 15.25
C GLN A 217 -11.69 -24.39 15.49
N GLU A 218 -11.38 -25.51 14.86
CA GLU A 218 -10.07 -26.16 14.92
C GLU A 218 -8.93 -25.25 14.46
N ASP A 219 -9.16 -24.46 13.39
CA ASP A 219 -8.20 -23.47 12.89
C ASP A 219 -8.07 -22.30 13.87
N ARG A 220 -9.19 -21.82 14.46
CA ARG A 220 -9.16 -20.75 15.48
C ARG A 220 -8.38 -21.15 16.71
N ASP A 221 -8.48 -22.40 17.13
CA ASP A 221 -7.78 -22.94 18.30
C ASP A 221 -6.24 -22.95 18.10
N MET A 222 -5.76 -22.90 16.85
CA MET A 222 -4.33 -22.82 16.51
C MET A 222 -3.77 -21.39 16.59
N ILE A 223 -4.62 -20.34 16.45
CA ILE A 223 -4.19 -18.94 16.42
C ILE A 223 -3.30 -18.54 17.59
N PRO A 224 -3.65 -18.84 18.87
CA PRO A 224 -2.81 -18.47 20.00
C PRO A 224 -1.38 -19.03 19.94
N ALA A 225 -1.22 -20.22 19.38
CA ALA A 225 0.09 -20.84 19.24
C ALA A 225 0.89 -20.25 18.05
N GLN A 226 0.20 -19.78 17.02
CA GLN A 226 0.86 -19.13 15.86
C GLN A 226 1.34 -17.71 16.18
N VAL A 227 0.70 -16.99 17.11
CA VAL A 227 1.08 -15.62 17.47
C VAL A 227 1.94 -15.51 18.72
N ALA A 228 2.19 -16.59 19.43
CA ALA A 228 3.05 -16.65 20.62
C ALA A 228 4.53 -16.71 20.27
#